data_f60d070e369073754aa1991acd4a51bc
#
_entry.id   f60d070e369073754aa1991acd4a51bc
#
_cell.length_a   1.000
_cell.length_b   1.000
_cell.length_c   1.000
_cell.angle_alpha   90.00
_cell.angle_beta   90.00
_cell.angle_gamma   90.00
#
_symmetry.space_group_name_H-M   'P 1'
#
loop_
_entity.id
_entity.type
_entity.pdbx_description
1 polymer ?
#
loop_
_entity_poly.entity_id
_entity_poly.type
_entity_poly.pdbx_seq_one_letter_code
_entity_poly.pdbx_strand_id
1 'polypeptide(L)'
;VKFKKAGDLNKASNGLTKNEFKILMSHDPSHWDAEINTHEKDFHLTLSGHTHGFQFGIEIPGIIKWSPVEYVYKQWAGLYENMERYLYVNRGFGFHAYPGRVGIMPEITVLELKKRKKVV
;
A
#
# COMPACT_ATOMS: atom_id res chain seq x y z
N VAL A 1 14.63 10.61 11.28
CA VAL A 1 14.13 9.78 12.39
C VAL A 1 14.21 8.33 11.95
N LYS A 2 15.08 7.53 12.56
CA LYS A 2 15.10 6.09 12.33
C LYS A 2 13.94 5.46 13.08
N PHE A 3 12.88 5.09 12.38
CA PHE A 3 11.83 4.27 12.95
C PHE A 3 12.39 2.87 13.28
N LYS A 4 12.04 2.36 14.45
CA LYS A 4 12.45 1.02 14.86
C LYS A 4 11.69 0.00 14.00
N LYS A 5 12.42 -0.76 13.19
CA LYS A 5 11.84 -1.84 12.39
C LYS A 5 11.36 -2.94 13.34
N ALA A 6 10.06 -3.16 13.41
CA ALA A 6 9.44 -4.18 14.27
C ALA A 6 8.94 -5.40 13.49
N GLY A 7 8.73 -5.26 12.18
CA GLY A 7 8.26 -6.33 11.31
C GLY A 7 9.41 -7.24 10.84
N ASP A 8 9.08 -8.51 10.60
CA ASP A 8 9.98 -9.52 10.04
C ASP A 8 9.22 -10.32 8.99
N LEU A 9 9.44 -10.01 7.73
CA LEU A 9 8.74 -10.63 6.60
C LEU A 9 9.06 -12.12 6.47
N ASN A 10 10.29 -12.52 6.69
CA ASN A 10 10.71 -13.91 6.63
C ASN A 10 10.02 -14.75 7.69
N LYS A 11 9.94 -14.23 8.92
CA LYS A 11 9.24 -14.87 10.02
C LYS A 11 7.73 -14.95 9.77
N ALA A 12 7.13 -13.87 9.27
CA ALA A 12 5.70 -13.81 8.96
C ALA A 12 5.31 -14.77 7.82
N SER A 13 6.21 -15.01 6.88
CA SER A 13 5.99 -15.90 5.74
C SER A 13 6.47 -17.33 5.94
N ASN A 14 6.93 -17.66 7.14
CA ASN A 14 7.42 -19.02 7.44
C ASN A 14 6.29 -20.05 7.25
N GLY A 15 6.62 -21.15 6.57
CA GLY A 15 5.65 -22.22 6.25
C GLY A 15 4.78 -21.95 5.02
N LEU A 16 4.85 -20.76 4.41
CA LEU A 16 4.15 -20.48 3.16
C LEU A 16 4.98 -20.94 1.95
N THR A 17 4.28 -21.29 0.88
CA THR A 17 4.92 -21.69 -0.39
C THR A 17 4.86 -20.55 -1.41
N LYS A 18 5.66 -20.66 -2.48
CA LYS A 18 5.62 -19.71 -3.59
C LYS A 18 4.30 -19.75 -4.37
N ASN A 19 3.67 -20.91 -4.46
CA ASN A 19 2.51 -21.15 -5.33
C ASN A 19 1.18 -20.68 -4.76
N GLU A 20 1.11 -20.36 -3.48
CA GLU A 20 -0.12 -19.90 -2.86
C GLU A 20 -0.40 -18.44 -3.23
N PHE A 21 -1.67 -18.09 -3.41
CA PHE A 21 -2.07 -16.69 -3.51
C PHE A 21 -1.95 -16.05 -2.11
N LYS A 22 -1.23 -14.94 -2.02
CA LYS A 22 -0.93 -14.29 -0.75
C LYS A 22 -1.33 -12.84 -0.75
N ILE A 23 -2.03 -12.45 0.31
CA ILE A 23 -2.30 -11.05 0.65
C ILE A 23 -1.51 -10.73 1.91
N LEU A 24 -0.71 -9.67 1.85
CA LEU A 24 0.09 -9.19 2.97
C LEU A 24 -0.47 -7.88 3.49
N MET A 25 -0.66 -7.77 4.79
CA MET A 25 -0.93 -6.50 5.45
C MET A 25 0.38 -5.91 5.98
N SER A 26 0.75 -4.75 5.50
CA SER A 26 1.95 -4.03 5.93
C SER A 26 1.60 -2.60 6.29
N HIS A 27 2.00 -2.15 7.47
CA HIS A 27 1.67 -0.81 7.97
C HIS A 27 2.25 0.29 7.08
N ASP A 28 3.54 0.22 6.82
CA ASP A 28 4.28 1.23 6.06
C ASP A 28 4.42 0.83 4.58
N PRO A 29 3.91 1.63 3.63
CA PRO A 29 3.99 1.29 2.21
C PRO A 29 5.42 1.26 1.65
N SER A 30 6.37 1.92 2.27
CA SER A 30 7.77 1.87 1.85
C SER A 30 8.40 0.47 1.97
N HIS A 31 7.82 -0.39 2.80
CA HIS A 31 8.21 -1.79 2.95
C HIS A 31 8.06 -2.56 1.63
N TRP A 32 7.10 -2.18 0.79
CA TRP A 32 6.85 -2.81 -0.50
C TRP A 32 8.06 -2.72 -1.43
N ASP A 33 8.61 -1.53 -1.64
CA ASP A 33 9.83 -1.34 -2.46
C ASP A 33 11.06 -1.94 -1.79
N ALA A 34 11.14 -1.90 -0.46
CA ALA A 34 12.32 -2.34 0.26
C ALA A 34 12.49 -3.87 0.27
N GLU A 35 11.40 -4.63 0.44
CA GLU A 35 11.49 -6.07 0.66
C GLU A 35 10.40 -6.89 -0.04
N ILE A 36 9.14 -6.42 -0.06
CA ILE A 36 7.99 -7.24 -0.44
C ILE A 36 7.95 -7.49 -1.94
N ASN A 37 8.18 -6.46 -2.71
CA ASN A 37 8.07 -6.45 -4.17
C ASN A 37 9.00 -7.46 -4.86
N THR A 38 10.13 -7.78 -4.24
CA THR A 38 11.14 -8.71 -4.77
C THR A 38 11.28 -9.98 -3.94
N HIS A 39 10.40 -10.20 -2.97
CA HIS A 39 10.49 -11.36 -2.09
C HIS A 39 10.26 -12.67 -2.84
N GLU A 40 11.04 -13.71 -2.54
CA GLU A 40 11.00 -15.01 -3.21
C GLU A 40 9.66 -15.74 -3.12
N LYS A 41 8.86 -15.48 -2.08
CA LYS A 41 7.58 -16.14 -1.84
C LYS A 41 6.39 -15.51 -2.57
N ASP A 42 6.61 -14.51 -3.42
CA ASP A 42 5.56 -13.85 -4.23
C ASP A 42 4.33 -13.41 -3.42
N PHE A 43 4.37 -12.24 -2.85
CA PHE A 43 3.19 -11.59 -2.29
C PHE A 43 2.42 -10.88 -3.41
N HIS A 44 1.23 -11.36 -3.73
CA HIS A 44 0.47 -10.92 -4.90
C HIS A 44 -0.21 -9.58 -4.68
N LEU A 45 -0.71 -9.34 -3.46
CA LEU A 45 -1.33 -8.10 -3.06
C LEU A 45 -0.83 -7.70 -1.69
N THR A 46 -0.36 -6.47 -1.56
CA THR A 46 -0.02 -5.85 -0.28
C THR A 46 -1.01 -4.74 0.01
N LEU A 47 -1.55 -4.74 1.22
CA LEU A 47 -2.44 -3.69 1.72
C LEU A 47 -1.68 -2.86 2.74
N SER A 48 -1.68 -1.55 2.54
CA SER A 48 -0.95 -0.61 3.40
C SER A 48 -1.79 0.63 3.71
N GLY A 49 -1.43 1.33 4.74
CA GLY A 49 -2.05 2.59 5.12
C GLY A 49 -1.00 3.59 5.59
N HIS A 50 -1.14 4.08 6.83
CA HIS A 50 -0.18 4.89 7.56
C HIS A 50 0.03 6.32 7.06
N THR A 51 0.11 6.54 5.76
CA THR A 51 0.47 7.85 5.19
C THR A 51 -0.58 8.93 5.45
N HIS A 52 -1.85 8.54 5.55
CA HIS A 52 -3.03 9.43 5.62
C HIS A 52 -3.10 10.47 4.48
N GLY A 53 -2.23 10.39 3.47
CA GLY A 53 -2.04 11.44 2.47
C GLY A 53 -1.64 12.78 3.10
N PHE A 54 -1.05 12.78 4.29
CA PHE A 54 -0.88 13.92 5.20
C PHE A 54 -2.17 14.70 5.48
N GLN A 55 -3.33 14.17 5.09
CA GLN A 55 -4.64 14.82 5.18
C GLN A 55 -4.69 16.19 4.46
N PHE A 56 -3.72 16.47 3.62
CA PHE A 56 -3.55 17.71 2.90
C PHE A 56 -3.04 17.46 1.49
N GLY A 57 -3.67 18.10 0.50
CA GLY A 57 -3.23 17.98 -0.89
C GLY A 57 -4.30 18.43 -1.86
N ILE A 58 -4.09 18.13 -3.13
CA ILE A 58 -5.00 18.42 -4.23
C ILE A 58 -5.27 17.14 -4.98
N GLU A 59 -6.53 16.76 -5.09
CA GLU A 59 -6.96 15.62 -5.88
C GLU A 59 -8.15 16.03 -6.76
N ILE A 60 -7.92 15.98 -8.07
CA ILE A 60 -8.95 16.10 -9.09
C ILE A 60 -8.91 14.81 -9.89
N PRO A 61 -9.92 13.91 -9.74
CA PRO A 61 -9.90 12.58 -10.38
C PRO A 61 -9.60 12.67 -11.88
N GLY A 62 -8.61 11.88 -12.35
CA GLY A 62 -8.18 11.84 -13.74
C GLY A 62 -7.30 13.03 -14.20
N ILE A 63 -7.06 14.03 -13.36
CA ILE A 63 -6.28 15.23 -13.71
C ILE A 63 -5.03 15.35 -12.86
N ILE A 64 -5.18 15.48 -11.53
CA ILE A 64 -4.05 15.68 -10.61
C ILE A 64 -4.30 14.98 -9.27
N LYS A 65 -3.25 14.40 -8.74
CA LYS A 65 -3.18 13.88 -7.37
C LYS A 65 -1.84 14.29 -6.78
N TRP A 66 -1.86 15.20 -5.81
CA TRP A 66 -0.66 15.72 -5.17
C TRP A 66 -0.86 15.89 -3.66
N SER A 67 0.15 15.54 -2.91
CA SER A 67 0.25 15.82 -1.48
C SER A 67 1.73 15.97 -1.10
N PRO A 68 2.07 16.81 -0.10
CA PRO A 68 3.43 16.87 0.44
C PRO A 68 3.98 15.53 0.92
N VAL A 69 3.10 14.57 1.21
CA VAL A 69 3.50 13.22 1.62
C VAL A 69 4.32 12.49 0.56
N GLU A 70 4.19 12.84 -0.71
CA GLU A 70 4.97 12.21 -1.80
C GLU A 70 6.48 12.40 -1.68
N TYR A 71 6.90 13.44 -0.98
CA TYR A 71 8.32 13.68 -0.69
C TYR A 71 8.89 12.76 0.40
N VAL A 72 8.01 12.09 1.13
CA VAL A 72 8.37 11.12 2.19
C VAL A 72 8.06 9.70 1.77
N TYR A 73 6.91 9.50 1.14
CA TYR A 73 6.43 8.20 0.68
C TYR A 73 6.16 8.22 -0.82
N LYS A 74 6.94 7.47 -1.57
CA LYS A 74 6.77 7.35 -3.02
C LYS A 74 5.41 6.73 -3.38
N GLN A 75 4.99 5.69 -2.66
CA GLN A 75 3.66 5.10 -2.75
C GLN A 75 2.83 5.59 -1.56
N TRP A 76 2.02 6.61 -1.76
CA TRP A 76 1.29 7.22 -0.66
C TRP A 76 -0.23 7.06 -0.71
N ALA A 77 -0.80 6.73 -1.85
CA ALA A 77 -2.24 6.48 -2.02
C ALA A 77 -2.56 5.78 -3.33
N GLY A 78 -3.51 4.85 -3.29
CA GLY A 78 -4.03 4.17 -4.45
C GLY A 78 -3.32 2.86 -4.80
N LEU A 79 -3.53 2.39 -6.01
CA LEU A 79 -3.03 1.12 -6.51
C LEU A 79 -1.71 1.30 -7.27
N TYR A 80 -0.74 0.48 -6.91
CA TYR A 80 0.56 0.38 -7.57
C TYR A 80 0.79 -1.05 -8.03
N GLU A 81 1.51 -1.22 -9.13
CA GLU A 81 1.84 -2.53 -9.69
C GLU A 81 3.30 -2.58 -10.12
N ASN A 82 3.92 -3.72 -9.90
CA ASN A 82 5.21 -4.08 -10.47
C ASN A 82 5.28 -5.59 -10.71
N MET A 83 5.46 -6.02 -11.96
CA MET A 83 5.61 -7.42 -12.34
C MET A 83 4.49 -8.33 -11.77
N GLU A 84 3.23 -7.93 -11.94
CA GLU A 84 2.04 -8.62 -11.45
C GLU A 84 1.91 -8.72 -9.92
N ARG A 85 2.69 -7.93 -9.19
CA ARG A 85 2.55 -7.73 -7.75
C ARG A 85 1.95 -6.37 -7.49
N TYR A 86 0.97 -6.30 -6.61
CA TYR A 86 0.17 -5.11 -6.36
C TYR A 86 0.35 -4.60 -4.94
N LEU A 87 0.37 -3.29 -4.81
CA LEU A 87 0.27 -2.59 -3.54
C LEU A 87 -0.94 -1.67 -3.59
N TYR A 88 -1.81 -1.76 -2.61
CA TYR A 88 -2.84 -0.75 -2.40
C TYR A 88 -2.58 0.01 -1.10
N VAL A 89 -2.49 1.34 -1.21
CA VAL A 89 -2.31 2.24 -0.06
C VAL A 89 -3.59 3.00 0.18
N ASN A 90 -4.26 2.72 1.31
CA ASN A 90 -5.48 3.41 1.73
C ASN A 90 -5.13 4.64 2.57
N ARG A 91 -5.80 5.76 2.30
CA ARG A 91 -5.59 7.02 3.04
C ARG A 91 -6.34 7.08 4.37
N GLY A 92 -7.20 6.11 4.62
CA GLY A 92 -8.00 6.03 5.83
C GLY A 92 -9.15 7.04 5.88
N PHE A 93 -9.91 6.98 6.96
CA PHE A 93 -11.01 7.91 7.26
C PHE A 93 -10.86 8.56 8.64
N GLY A 94 -9.77 8.29 9.35
CA GLY A 94 -9.39 8.95 10.57
C GLY A 94 -8.49 10.17 10.35
N PHE A 95 -7.80 10.58 11.39
CA PHE A 95 -6.83 11.67 11.33
C PHE A 95 -5.50 11.31 12.03
N HIS A 96 -4.46 12.03 11.62
CA HIS A 96 -3.15 11.95 12.23
C HIS A 96 -2.62 13.39 12.40
N ALA A 97 -2.14 13.73 13.58
CA ALA A 97 -1.60 15.03 13.97
C ALA A 97 -2.65 16.15 14.11
N TYR A 98 -3.62 16.29 13.21
CA TYR A 98 -4.68 17.29 13.34
C TYR A 98 -6.04 16.71 12.89
N PRO A 99 -7.16 17.15 13.51
CA PRO A 99 -8.48 16.60 13.23
C PRO A 99 -9.13 17.26 12.01
N GLY A 100 -8.65 16.94 10.81
CA GLY A 100 -9.19 17.49 9.59
C GLY A 100 -8.50 16.98 8.34
N ARG A 101 -9.11 17.27 7.18
CA ARG A 101 -8.56 16.94 5.87
C ARG A 101 -8.77 18.11 4.93
N VAL A 102 -7.77 18.43 4.13
CA VAL A 102 -7.81 19.50 3.13
C VAL A 102 -7.41 18.92 1.77
N GLY A 103 -8.36 18.80 0.87
CA GLY A 103 -8.15 18.31 -0.50
C GLY A 103 -7.91 16.79 -0.63
N ILE A 104 -7.60 16.10 0.46
CA ILE A 104 -7.44 14.64 0.51
C ILE A 104 -8.60 14.06 1.32
N MET A 105 -9.57 13.53 0.64
CA MET A 105 -10.80 13.01 1.26
C MET A 105 -10.55 11.69 2.01
N PRO A 106 -11.37 11.38 3.03
CA PRO A 106 -11.35 10.06 3.66
C PRO A 106 -11.71 8.98 2.64
N GLU A 107 -11.19 7.78 2.86
CA GLU A 107 -11.33 6.68 1.91
C GLU A 107 -11.80 5.39 2.58
N ILE A 108 -12.83 4.78 1.98
CA ILE A 108 -13.17 3.36 2.18
C ILE A 108 -13.04 2.71 0.81
N THR A 109 -12.22 1.66 0.72
CA THR A 109 -11.89 1.00 -0.54
C THR A 109 -12.52 -0.38 -0.62
N VAL A 110 -13.12 -0.69 -1.75
CA VAL A 110 -13.58 -2.02 -2.11
C VAL A 110 -12.63 -2.58 -3.17
N LEU A 111 -11.99 -3.71 -2.89
CA LEU A 111 -11.14 -4.43 -3.82
C LEU A 111 -11.82 -5.71 -4.26
N GLU A 112 -12.01 -5.88 -5.55
CA GLU A 112 -12.55 -7.11 -6.13
C GLU A 112 -11.40 -7.96 -6.68
N LEU A 113 -11.24 -9.17 -6.15
CA LEU A 113 -10.24 -10.11 -6.60
C LEU A 113 -10.89 -11.11 -7.58
N LYS A 114 -10.32 -11.19 -8.76
CA LYS A 114 -10.81 -12.11 -9.83
C LYS A 114 -9.73 -13.09 -10.22
N LYS A 115 -10.11 -14.37 -10.30
CA LYS A 115 -9.21 -15.38 -10.85
C LYS A 115 -9.03 -15.13 -12.35
N ARG A 116 -7.79 -15.01 -12.80
CA ARG A 116 -7.49 -14.91 -14.22
C ARG A 116 -7.88 -16.21 -14.92
N LYS A 117 -8.65 -16.12 -16.00
CA LYS A 117 -8.89 -17.27 -16.87
C LYS A 117 -7.58 -17.65 -17.55
N LYS A 118 -7.21 -18.94 -17.52
CA LYS A 118 -6.11 -19.43 -18.36
C LYS A 118 -6.50 -19.18 -19.82
N VAL A 119 -5.68 -18.42 -20.52
CA VAL A 119 -5.73 -18.35 -21.99
C VAL A 119 -5.07 -19.63 -22.47
N VAL A 120 -5.85 -20.50 -23.08
CA VAL A 120 -5.36 -21.74 -23.70
C VAL A 120 -4.78 -21.38 -25.06
#